data_8efe443988d03324d63d6f8852ab69d0
#
_entry.id   8efe443988d03324d63d6f8852ab69d0
#
_cell.length_a   1.000
_cell.length_b   1.000
_cell.length_c   1.000
_cell.angle_alpha   90.00
_cell.angle_beta   90.00
_cell.angle_gamma   90.00
#
_symmetry.space_group_name_H-M   'P 1'
#
loop_
_entity.id
_entity.type
_entity.pdbx_description
1 polymer ?
#
loop_
_entity_poly.entity_id
_entity_poly.type
_entity_poly.pdbx_seq_one_letter_code
_entity_poly.pdbx_strand_id
1 'polypeptide(L)'
;DRTGVLANYIPEFAEVDPERLGASIAMVDGELYASGDTDSLFTIQSISKPFVYALALADRGFEKVLDKVGVEPSGEPFNEISLEDSSGRPLNPMINAGAITTHSLVGTETMNRAERMERVISGLSAFAGRSLDVDEAVYSSEIEHAHRNLAIAHMLRNHDILTENPTGVVEGYTRQCSLLVTVQDLAMMAATLANYGIQPVTGEQVVPKTVVRQVLSVMFTCGMYNAAGDWATQVGIPAKSGVGGGIIGAVPGQLGLATFSPRLDVHGNSVRGVSLFERFSSDMGMHVMNIPTVARSAIRANYRIGSGEKITQVIQLQGRIRFAGAERVIREIVDTHYMGTRIALDVTRVYSVDEVAQHMLLEIMRRMRHEGYTVYLIDQDDTITNLEALRTMDVAVLGSIDELEYY
;
A
#
# COMPACT_ATOMS: atom_id res chain seq x y z
N ASP A 1 2.71 -3.57 28.98
CA ASP A 1 4.16 -3.63 28.96
C ASP A 1 4.75 -2.26 29.27
N ARG A 2 5.76 -2.20 30.13
CA ARG A 2 6.48 -0.99 30.56
C ARG A 2 7.99 -1.12 30.29
N THR A 3 8.38 -2.10 29.53
CA THR A 3 9.76 -2.25 29.07
C THR A 3 10.10 -1.21 28.01
N GLY A 4 11.37 -1.10 27.67
CA GLY A 4 11.84 -0.09 26.73
C GLY A 4 12.12 1.27 27.37
N VAL A 5 12.72 2.17 26.59
CA VAL A 5 13.18 3.48 27.00
C VAL A 5 12.68 4.56 26.06
N LEU A 6 12.55 5.81 26.55
CA LEU A 6 12.28 6.95 25.68
C LEU A 6 13.49 7.25 24.79
N ALA A 7 13.25 7.74 23.58
CA ALA A 7 14.28 8.47 22.86
C ALA A 7 14.71 9.69 23.70
N ASN A 8 16.01 9.95 23.81
CA ASN A 8 16.54 10.97 24.70
C ASN A 8 17.67 11.80 24.08
N TYR A 9 17.83 11.73 22.78
CA TYR A 9 18.90 12.47 22.07
C TYR A 9 18.57 13.95 21.86
N ILE A 10 17.30 14.35 22.06
CA ILE A 10 16.84 15.73 22.19
C ILE A 10 15.92 15.86 23.41
N PRO A 11 15.85 17.05 24.04
CA PRO A 11 15.05 17.26 25.25
C PRO A 11 13.57 16.93 25.09
N GLU A 12 12.97 17.29 23.94
CA GLU A 12 11.55 17.15 23.66
C GLU A 12 11.09 15.69 23.74
N PHE A 13 11.94 14.74 23.37
CA PHE A 13 11.61 13.30 23.46
C PHE A 13 11.78 12.75 24.87
N ALA A 14 12.72 13.30 25.65
CA ALA A 14 12.94 12.88 27.03
C ALA A 14 11.80 13.29 27.98
N GLU A 15 11.04 14.32 27.63
CA GLU A 15 9.95 14.88 28.42
C GLU A 15 8.56 14.30 28.11
N VAL A 16 8.46 13.42 27.08
CA VAL A 16 7.18 12.78 26.70
C VAL A 16 6.70 11.84 27.80
N ASP A 17 5.40 11.86 28.10
CA ASP A 17 4.79 10.89 29.04
C ASP A 17 4.94 9.46 28.49
N PRO A 18 5.75 8.60 29.16
CA PRO A 18 6.02 7.25 28.69
C PRO A 18 4.83 6.29 28.75
N GLU A 19 3.74 6.68 29.44
CA GLU A 19 2.56 5.82 29.60
C GLU A 19 1.51 6.02 28.50
N ARG A 20 1.67 7.02 27.63
CA ARG A 20 0.76 7.24 26.48
C ARG A 20 0.67 6.00 25.60
N LEU A 21 -0.55 5.72 25.18
CA LEU A 21 -0.85 4.63 24.26
C LEU A 21 -2.10 4.98 23.45
N GLY A 22 -1.94 5.13 22.15
CA GLY A 22 -3.02 5.32 21.19
C GLY A 22 -2.93 4.30 20.06
N ALA A 23 -4.07 3.88 19.53
CA ALA A 23 -4.18 3.03 18.35
C ALA A 23 -5.32 3.51 17.46
N SER A 24 -5.14 3.42 16.14
CA SER A 24 -6.17 3.77 15.18
C SER A 24 -6.15 2.86 13.97
N ILE A 25 -7.34 2.61 13.43
CA ILE A 25 -7.59 1.86 12.19
C ILE A 25 -8.41 2.77 11.28
N ALA A 26 -7.93 3.01 10.07
CA ALA A 26 -8.66 3.72 9.03
C ALA A 26 -8.98 2.77 7.88
N MET A 27 -10.26 2.62 7.56
CA MET A 27 -10.70 1.78 6.46
C MET A 27 -10.52 2.52 5.11
N VAL A 28 -10.42 1.76 4.02
CA VAL A 28 -10.30 2.35 2.67
C VAL A 28 -11.55 3.08 2.19
N ASP A 29 -12.69 2.93 2.87
CA ASP A 29 -13.93 3.67 2.64
C ASP A 29 -14.04 4.97 3.47
N GLY A 30 -13.02 5.26 4.32
CA GLY A 30 -12.92 6.47 5.12
C GLY A 30 -13.38 6.34 6.57
N GLU A 31 -13.95 5.20 6.97
CA GLU A 31 -14.31 4.97 8.38
C GLU A 31 -13.06 4.89 9.27
N LEU A 32 -13.13 5.50 10.43
CA LEU A 32 -12.00 5.63 11.36
C LEU A 32 -12.39 5.12 12.75
N TYR A 33 -11.59 4.19 13.26
CA TYR A 33 -11.71 3.64 14.62
C TYR A 33 -10.46 3.99 15.41
N ALA A 34 -10.64 4.49 16.63
CA ALA A 34 -9.52 4.94 17.45
C ALA A 34 -9.75 4.63 18.94
N SER A 35 -8.67 4.38 19.68
CA SER A 35 -8.72 4.07 21.11
C SER A 35 -7.45 4.53 21.81
N GLY A 36 -7.61 5.00 23.07
CA GLY A 36 -6.51 5.50 23.89
C GLY A 36 -6.19 6.99 23.63
N ASP A 37 -4.92 7.35 23.66
CA ASP A 37 -4.42 8.72 23.51
C ASP A 37 -4.38 9.16 22.03
N THR A 38 -5.53 9.17 21.38
CA THR A 38 -5.65 9.30 19.91
C THR A 38 -5.42 10.70 19.38
N ASP A 39 -5.64 11.72 20.21
CA ASP A 39 -5.50 13.14 19.84
C ASP A 39 -4.12 13.72 20.23
N SER A 40 -3.25 12.87 20.82
CA SER A 40 -1.90 13.28 21.19
C SER A 40 -1.09 13.60 19.94
N LEU A 41 -0.58 14.83 19.87
CA LEU A 41 0.36 15.25 18.83
C LEU A 41 1.77 14.73 19.16
N PHE A 42 2.46 14.24 18.14
CA PHE A 42 3.87 13.87 18.17
C PHE A 42 4.48 14.05 16.78
N THR A 43 5.80 14.13 16.70
CA THR A 43 6.46 14.32 15.40
C THR A 43 6.52 13.01 14.60
N ILE A 44 6.27 13.09 13.31
CA ILE A 44 6.17 11.94 12.40
C ILE A 44 7.48 11.17 12.26
N GLN A 45 8.61 11.83 12.39
CA GLN A 45 9.96 11.26 12.31
C GLN A 45 10.15 10.36 11.08
N SER A 46 10.77 9.20 11.26
CA SER A 46 11.05 8.25 10.17
C SER A 46 9.80 7.66 9.49
N ILE A 47 8.61 7.86 10.05
CA ILE A 47 7.36 7.47 9.38
C ILE A 47 7.10 8.32 8.13
N SER A 48 7.68 9.52 8.04
CA SER A 48 7.60 10.37 6.83
C SER A 48 8.26 9.76 5.59
N LYS A 49 9.25 8.87 5.76
CA LYS A 49 10.12 8.35 4.69
C LYS A 49 9.35 7.67 3.55
N PRO A 50 8.44 6.70 3.78
CA PRO A 50 7.70 6.05 2.69
C PRO A 50 6.84 7.03 1.90
N PHE A 51 6.27 8.03 2.54
CA PHE A 51 5.43 9.03 1.86
C PHE A 51 6.27 9.96 1.00
N VAL A 52 7.41 10.43 1.48
CA VAL A 52 8.34 11.27 0.71
C VAL A 52 8.97 10.47 -0.44
N TYR A 53 9.27 9.19 -0.24
CA TYR A 53 9.66 8.29 -1.32
C TYR A 53 8.57 8.16 -2.38
N ALA A 54 7.31 8.04 -1.96
CA ALA A 54 6.15 8.04 -2.87
C ALA A 54 6.06 9.33 -3.69
N LEU A 55 6.23 10.50 -3.05
CA LEU A 55 6.24 11.80 -3.74
C LEU A 55 7.39 11.90 -4.74
N ALA A 56 8.61 11.51 -4.36
CA ALA A 56 9.77 11.51 -5.25
C ALA A 56 9.53 10.63 -6.49
N LEU A 57 8.98 9.42 -6.31
CA LEU A 57 8.63 8.53 -7.42
C LEU A 57 7.53 9.12 -8.33
N ALA A 58 6.53 9.76 -7.74
CA ALA A 58 5.46 10.41 -8.49
C ALA A 58 5.96 11.63 -9.29
N ASP A 59 6.83 12.44 -8.69
CA ASP A 59 7.32 13.69 -9.26
C ASP A 59 8.44 13.46 -10.29
N ARG A 60 9.35 12.49 -10.08
CA ARG A 60 10.55 12.26 -10.92
C ARG A 60 10.50 10.99 -11.77
N GLY A 61 9.59 10.06 -11.45
CA GLY A 61 9.54 8.76 -12.09
C GLY A 61 10.54 7.75 -11.53
N PHE A 62 10.27 6.46 -11.82
CA PHE A 62 11.03 5.34 -11.27
C PHE A 62 12.51 5.35 -11.68
N GLU A 63 12.80 5.58 -12.95
CA GLU A 63 14.16 5.54 -13.49
C GLU A 63 15.09 6.49 -12.74
N LYS A 64 14.72 7.77 -12.60
CA LYS A 64 15.54 8.79 -11.93
C LYS A 64 15.70 8.52 -10.43
N VAL A 65 14.66 8.06 -9.76
CA VAL A 65 14.73 7.78 -8.32
C VAL A 65 15.55 6.53 -8.03
N LEU A 66 15.35 5.45 -8.79
CA LEU A 66 16.07 4.20 -8.60
C LEU A 66 17.55 4.27 -9.05
N ASP A 67 17.91 5.22 -9.91
CA ASP A 67 19.31 5.55 -10.18
C ASP A 67 20.03 6.11 -8.94
N LYS A 68 19.32 6.83 -8.06
CA LYS A 68 19.88 7.51 -6.89
C LYS A 68 19.66 6.76 -5.57
N VAL A 69 18.70 5.83 -5.48
CA VAL A 69 18.38 5.08 -4.27
C VAL A 69 17.98 3.65 -4.62
N GLY A 70 18.57 2.65 -3.94
CA GLY A 70 18.23 1.23 -4.10
C GLY A 70 16.94 0.83 -3.38
N VAL A 71 16.70 -0.48 -3.28
CA VAL A 71 15.51 -1.07 -2.63
C VAL A 71 15.85 -2.23 -1.71
N GLU A 72 17.15 -2.51 -1.52
CA GLU A 72 17.62 -3.67 -0.78
C GLU A 72 17.72 -3.41 0.73
N PRO A 73 17.39 -4.37 1.59
CA PRO A 73 17.64 -4.27 3.02
C PRO A 73 19.11 -4.06 3.33
N SER A 74 19.43 -3.14 4.26
CA SER A 74 20.80 -2.87 4.64
C SER A 74 21.38 -3.89 5.61
N GLY A 75 20.52 -4.54 6.42
CA GLY A 75 20.96 -5.40 7.53
C GLY A 75 21.65 -4.64 8.68
N GLU A 76 21.70 -3.31 8.62
CA GLU A 76 22.40 -2.43 9.54
C GLU A 76 21.43 -1.44 10.21
N PRO A 77 21.82 -0.80 11.32
CA PRO A 77 21.04 0.28 11.92
C PRO A 77 20.70 1.40 10.93
N PHE A 78 19.52 2.00 11.06
CA PHE A 78 18.97 2.98 10.10
C PHE A 78 19.83 4.25 9.91
N ASN A 79 20.72 4.52 10.81
CA ASN A 79 21.61 5.68 10.83
C ASN A 79 23.07 5.34 10.42
N GLU A 80 23.33 4.11 9.96
CA GLU A 80 24.62 3.76 9.37
C GLU A 80 24.75 4.30 7.93
N ILE A 81 25.99 4.40 7.46
CA ILE A 81 26.31 4.83 6.10
C ILE A 81 26.31 3.58 5.22
N SER A 82 25.10 3.07 4.92
CA SER A 82 24.92 1.88 4.10
C SER A 82 24.76 2.27 2.64
N LEU A 83 25.87 2.35 1.92
CA LEU A 83 25.94 2.68 0.50
C LEU A 83 26.39 1.45 -0.30
N GLU A 84 25.95 1.36 -1.54
CA GLU A 84 26.42 0.34 -2.48
C GLU A 84 27.90 0.61 -2.86
N ASP A 85 28.76 -0.39 -2.80
CA ASP A 85 30.19 -0.26 -3.11
C ASP A 85 30.44 0.24 -4.54
N SER A 86 29.61 -0.17 -5.50
CA SER A 86 29.80 0.13 -6.92
C SER A 86 29.30 1.48 -7.36
N SER A 87 28.20 1.97 -6.79
CA SER A 87 27.49 3.19 -7.21
C SER A 87 27.53 4.31 -6.19
N GLY A 88 27.80 4.00 -4.91
CA GLY A 88 27.70 4.92 -3.80
C GLY A 88 26.26 5.32 -3.45
N ARG A 89 25.24 4.72 -4.08
CA ARG A 89 23.84 5.04 -3.76
C ARG A 89 23.41 4.36 -2.46
N PRO A 90 22.49 4.95 -1.71
CA PRO A 90 21.88 4.33 -0.53
C PRO A 90 21.15 3.04 -0.88
N LEU A 91 21.26 2.03 -0.02
CA LEU A 91 20.64 0.71 -0.24
C LEU A 91 19.11 0.75 -0.34
N ASN A 92 18.45 1.61 0.43
CA ASN A 92 17.00 1.79 0.35
C ASN A 92 16.54 3.15 0.92
N PRO A 93 15.29 3.58 0.63
CA PRO A 93 14.78 4.89 1.08
C PRO A 93 14.34 4.92 2.55
N MET A 94 14.36 3.81 3.28
CA MET A 94 13.92 3.73 4.68
C MET A 94 15.05 3.98 5.68
N ILE A 95 16.32 3.93 5.26
CA ILE A 95 17.48 4.38 6.02
C ILE A 95 17.72 5.87 5.79
N ASN A 96 18.46 6.54 6.70
CA ASN A 96 18.66 7.99 6.63
C ASN A 96 19.32 8.45 5.33
N ALA A 97 20.33 7.73 4.85
CA ALA A 97 20.99 8.05 3.59
C ALA A 97 20.00 8.09 2.40
N GLY A 98 19.17 7.06 2.29
CA GLY A 98 18.12 7.01 1.25
C GLY A 98 17.02 8.03 1.44
N ALA A 99 16.63 8.31 2.68
CA ALA A 99 15.60 9.31 2.97
C ALA A 99 16.06 10.75 2.65
N ILE A 100 17.29 11.10 2.97
CA ILE A 100 17.91 12.37 2.59
C ILE A 100 17.98 12.48 1.06
N THR A 101 18.36 11.41 0.38
CA THR A 101 18.38 11.35 -1.10
C THR A 101 16.98 11.54 -1.68
N THR A 102 15.96 10.80 -1.20
CA THR A 102 14.59 10.92 -1.71
C THR A 102 13.98 12.28 -1.42
N HIS A 103 14.28 12.90 -0.27
CA HIS A 103 13.88 14.27 0.01
C HIS A 103 14.40 15.25 -1.07
N SER A 104 15.66 15.14 -1.48
CA SER A 104 16.25 16.01 -2.52
C SER A 104 15.62 15.81 -3.90
N LEU A 105 14.96 14.67 -4.12
CA LEU A 105 14.31 14.31 -5.40
C LEU A 105 12.83 14.72 -5.47
N VAL A 106 12.21 15.22 -4.41
CA VAL A 106 10.82 15.67 -4.46
C VAL A 106 10.70 16.94 -5.32
N GLY A 107 9.64 17.00 -6.11
CA GLY A 107 9.33 18.13 -7.00
C GLY A 107 10.08 18.09 -8.32
N THR A 108 10.16 19.23 -9.00
CA THR A 108 10.86 19.36 -10.29
C THR A 108 12.33 19.72 -10.11
N GLU A 109 13.13 19.63 -11.17
CA GLU A 109 14.56 20.02 -11.15
C GLU A 109 14.78 21.51 -10.92
N THR A 110 13.77 22.31 -11.20
CA THR A 110 13.84 23.78 -11.08
C THR A 110 13.34 24.31 -9.75
N MET A 111 12.72 23.44 -8.91
CA MET A 111 12.24 23.84 -7.59
C MET A 111 13.39 24.21 -6.67
N ASN A 112 13.26 25.35 -6.00
CA ASN A 112 14.14 25.73 -4.91
C ASN A 112 13.77 24.97 -3.62
N ARG A 113 14.55 25.12 -2.56
CA ARG A 113 14.36 24.42 -1.29
C ARG A 113 13.02 24.75 -0.62
N ALA A 114 12.57 26.00 -0.66
CA ALA A 114 11.31 26.42 -0.05
C ALA A 114 10.12 25.78 -0.78
N GLU A 115 10.12 25.83 -2.10
CA GLU A 115 9.11 25.18 -2.95
C GLU A 115 9.07 23.67 -2.74
N ARG A 116 10.25 23.02 -2.62
CA ARG A 116 10.32 21.59 -2.30
C ARG A 116 9.72 21.29 -0.94
N MET A 117 10.04 22.08 0.09
CA MET A 117 9.49 21.87 1.42
C MET A 117 7.97 22.05 1.44
N GLU A 118 7.46 23.04 0.73
CA GLU A 118 6.03 23.24 0.53
C GLU A 118 5.38 22.04 -0.17
N ARG A 119 6.03 21.49 -1.22
CA ARG A 119 5.58 20.26 -1.90
C ARG A 119 5.57 19.05 -0.96
N VAL A 120 6.57 18.90 -0.10
CA VAL A 120 6.64 17.83 0.91
C VAL A 120 5.50 17.97 1.93
N ILE A 121 5.32 19.16 2.53
CA ILE A 121 4.27 19.40 3.53
C ILE A 121 2.88 19.19 2.90
N SER A 122 2.64 19.77 1.72
CA SER A 122 1.35 19.60 1.03
C SER A 122 1.07 18.14 0.65
N GLY A 123 2.10 17.41 0.22
CA GLY A 123 1.99 16.00 -0.10
C GLY A 123 1.67 15.13 1.12
N LEU A 124 2.38 15.31 2.25
CA LEU A 124 2.07 14.58 3.46
C LEU A 124 0.70 14.97 4.02
N SER A 125 0.32 16.24 3.93
CA SER A 125 -1.03 16.73 4.28
C SER A 125 -2.12 16.07 3.42
N ALA A 126 -1.88 15.90 2.13
CA ALA A 126 -2.80 15.19 1.23
C ALA A 126 -2.98 13.71 1.64
N PHE A 127 -1.90 13.01 2.02
CA PHE A 127 -2.00 11.66 2.57
C PHE A 127 -2.84 11.61 3.86
N ALA A 128 -2.69 12.59 4.75
CA ALA A 128 -3.45 12.68 6.00
C ALA A 128 -4.91 13.14 5.80
N GLY A 129 -5.20 13.83 4.70
CA GLY A 129 -6.51 14.45 4.43
C GLY A 129 -6.74 15.75 5.23
N ARG A 130 -5.69 16.33 5.81
CA ARG A 130 -5.69 17.62 6.52
C ARG A 130 -4.31 18.29 6.47
N SER A 131 -4.25 19.59 6.74
CA SER A 131 -2.98 20.30 6.89
C SER A 131 -2.19 19.79 8.10
N LEU A 132 -0.89 19.59 7.90
CA LEU A 132 0.08 19.24 8.93
C LEU A 132 1.00 20.43 9.19
N ASP A 133 1.31 20.67 10.47
CA ASP A 133 2.19 21.74 10.90
C ASP A 133 3.54 21.20 11.37
N VAL A 134 4.56 22.04 11.35
CA VAL A 134 5.91 21.71 11.85
C VAL A 134 6.02 22.03 13.31
N ASP A 135 6.59 21.12 14.10
CA ASP A 135 7.07 21.42 15.45
C ASP A 135 8.43 22.15 15.36
N GLU A 136 8.42 23.46 15.53
CA GLU A 136 9.61 24.29 15.40
C GLU A 136 10.61 24.05 16.54
N ALA A 137 10.16 23.62 17.73
CA ALA A 137 11.05 23.30 18.84
C ALA A 137 11.82 22.01 18.55
N VAL A 138 11.12 20.95 18.16
CA VAL A 138 11.75 19.69 17.73
C VAL A 138 12.67 19.92 16.53
N TYR A 139 12.23 20.68 15.52
CA TYR A 139 13.05 21.01 14.36
C TYR A 139 14.37 21.67 14.76
N SER A 140 14.33 22.66 15.66
CA SER A 140 15.52 23.39 16.11
C SER A 140 16.49 22.48 16.86
N SER A 141 15.96 21.67 17.80
CA SER A 141 16.77 20.71 18.57
C SER A 141 17.40 19.64 17.68
N GLU A 142 16.65 19.10 16.71
CA GLU A 142 17.14 18.09 15.75
C GLU A 142 18.25 18.65 14.85
N ILE A 143 18.15 19.90 14.41
CA ILE A 143 19.19 20.55 13.58
C ILE A 143 20.48 20.76 14.36
N GLU A 144 20.42 21.15 15.61
CA GLU A 144 21.60 21.29 16.48
C GLU A 144 22.34 19.95 16.64
N HIS A 145 21.62 18.83 16.59
CA HIS A 145 22.16 17.47 16.73
C HIS A 145 22.34 16.70 15.42
N ALA A 146 22.16 17.35 14.26
CA ALA A 146 22.14 16.72 12.93
C ALA A 146 23.52 16.26 12.41
N HIS A 147 24.56 16.23 13.24
CA HIS A 147 25.94 15.94 12.81
C HIS A 147 26.06 14.67 11.96
N ARG A 148 25.39 13.58 12.36
CA ARG A 148 25.43 12.31 11.62
C ARG A 148 24.73 12.41 10.25
N ASN A 149 23.56 13.04 10.19
CA ASN A 149 22.84 13.27 8.94
C ASN A 149 23.63 14.19 7.99
N LEU A 150 24.33 15.19 8.52
CA LEU A 150 25.25 16.04 7.76
C LEU A 150 26.43 15.22 7.19
N ALA A 151 27.05 14.36 7.99
CA ALA A 151 28.10 13.48 7.52
C ALA A 151 27.64 12.56 6.40
N ILE A 152 26.46 11.94 6.55
CA ILE A 152 25.81 11.13 5.50
C ILE A 152 25.57 11.97 4.23
N ALA A 153 25.02 13.16 4.34
CA ALA A 153 24.72 14.02 3.19
C ALA A 153 25.99 14.47 2.46
N HIS A 154 27.10 14.73 3.18
CA HIS A 154 28.40 15.02 2.57
C HIS A 154 29.00 13.82 1.86
N MET A 155 28.83 12.58 2.39
CA MET A 155 29.21 11.35 1.70
C MET A 155 28.41 11.15 0.42
N LEU A 156 27.08 11.35 0.48
CA LEU A 156 26.22 11.29 -0.71
C LEU A 156 26.63 12.32 -1.77
N ARG A 157 27.05 13.51 -1.34
CA ARG A 157 27.59 14.55 -2.23
C ARG A 157 28.90 14.13 -2.87
N ASN A 158 29.79 13.46 -2.10
CA ASN A 158 31.07 12.94 -2.59
C ASN A 158 30.90 11.86 -3.68
N HIS A 159 29.80 11.11 -3.62
CA HIS A 159 29.43 10.09 -4.62
C HIS A 159 28.51 10.61 -5.73
N ASP A 160 28.35 11.92 -5.86
CA ASP A 160 27.47 12.56 -6.85
C ASP A 160 25.99 12.11 -6.81
N ILE A 161 25.58 11.52 -5.67
CA ILE A 161 24.17 11.17 -5.41
C ILE A 161 23.39 12.44 -5.16
N LEU A 162 23.87 13.31 -4.26
CA LEU A 162 23.33 14.66 -4.07
C LEU A 162 24.02 15.66 -4.98
N THR A 163 23.25 16.47 -5.68
CA THR A 163 23.75 17.56 -6.54
C THR A 163 23.67 18.93 -5.85
N GLU A 164 22.93 19.04 -4.76
CA GLU A 164 22.67 20.26 -4.00
C GLU A 164 23.58 20.39 -2.77
N ASN A 165 23.49 21.52 -2.08
CA ASN A 165 24.20 21.74 -0.83
C ASN A 165 23.70 20.77 0.26
N PRO A 166 24.56 19.90 0.82
CA PRO A 166 24.16 18.90 1.82
C PRO A 166 23.45 19.45 3.03
N THR A 167 23.90 20.58 3.55
CA THR A 167 23.29 21.24 4.73
C THR A 167 21.82 21.58 4.48
N GLY A 168 21.53 22.20 3.34
CA GLY A 168 20.16 22.57 3.05
C GLY A 168 19.22 21.40 2.73
N VAL A 169 19.77 20.26 2.24
CA VAL A 169 18.99 19.04 2.08
C VAL A 169 18.67 18.42 3.45
N VAL A 170 19.65 18.42 4.38
CA VAL A 170 19.44 17.95 5.76
C VAL A 170 18.44 18.82 6.51
N GLU A 171 18.50 20.15 6.37
CA GLU A 171 17.51 21.07 6.93
C GLU A 171 16.08 20.71 6.48
N GLY A 172 15.87 20.50 5.18
CA GLY A 172 14.58 20.12 4.63
C GLY A 172 14.12 18.72 5.12
N TYR A 173 15.02 17.74 5.13
CA TYR A 173 14.75 16.41 5.66
C TYR A 173 14.39 16.44 7.16
N THR A 174 15.09 17.23 7.96
CA THR A 174 14.79 17.38 9.39
C THR A 174 13.42 18.04 9.59
N ARG A 175 13.10 19.07 8.80
CA ARG A 175 11.81 19.74 8.85
C ARG A 175 10.65 18.80 8.47
N GLN A 176 10.85 17.93 7.49
CA GLN A 176 9.93 16.84 7.13
C GLN A 176 9.68 15.91 8.32
N CYS A 177 10.72 15.51 9.05
CA CYS A 177 10.63 14.64 10.21
C CYS A 177 9.90 15.30 11.41
N SER A 178 9.92 16.62 11.49
CA SER A 178 9.32 17.42 12.56
C SER A 178 7.85 17.77 12.34
N LEU A 179 7.18 17.21 11.34
CA LEU A 179 5.73 17.40 11.13
C LEU A 179 4.93 16.74 12.26
N LEU A 180 3.96 17.48 12.80
CA LEU A 180 3.07 17.03 13.87
C LEU A 180 1.91 16.19 13.31
N VAL A 181 1.76 15.00 13.86
CA VAL A 181 0.70 14.06 13.53
C VAL A 181 0.05 13.49 14.79
N THR A 182 -1.17 12.99 14.64
CA THR A 182 -1.83 12.10 15.59
C THR A 182 -1.77 10.66 15.09
N VAL A 183 -2.11 9.70 15.95
CA VAL A 183 -2.25 8.30 15.52
C VAL A 183 -3.38 8.11 14.49
N GLN A 184 -4.40 8.98 14.53
CA GLN A 184 -5.50 8.98 13.54
C GLN A 184 -5.02 9.44 12.17
N ASP A 185 -4.21 10.51 12.11
CA ASP A 185 -3.58 10.96 10.86
C ASP A 185 -2.74 9.85 10.24
N LEU A 186 -1.91 9.21 11.06
CA LEU A 186 -1.04 8.13 10.59
C LEU A 186 -1.83 6.93 10.05
N ALA A 187 -2.94 6.55 10.70
CA ALA A 187 -3.82 5.50 10.20
C ALA A 187 -4.45 5.88 8.85
N MET A 188 -4.88 7.13 8.69
CA MET A 188 -5.43 7.65 7.43
C MET A 188 -4.36 7.72 6.33
N MET A 189 -3.15 8.17 6.65
CA MET A 189 -2.01 8.15 5.71
C MET A 189 -1.70 6.73 5.23
N ALA A 190 -1.71 5.75 6.15
CA ALA A 190 -1.52 4.34 5.82
C ALA A 190 -2.70 3.79 4.98
N ALA A 191 -3.94 4.20 5.27
CA ALA A 191 -5.13 3.83 4.50
C ALA A 191 -5.06 4.40 3.07
N THR A 192 -4.52 5.60 2.88
CA THR A 192 -4.27 6.17 1.55
C THR A 192 -3.32 5.28 0.73
N LEU A 193 -2.26 4.75 1.35
CA LEU A 193 -1.41 3.73 0.70
C LEU A 193 -2.18 2.43 0.45
N ALA A 194 -2.95 1.94 1.44
CA ALA A 194 -3.77 0.73 1.27
C ALA A 194 -4.82 0.87 0.16
N ASN A 195 -5.31 2.09 -0.08
CA ASN A 195 -6.31 2.45 -1.10
C ASN A 195 -5.68 2.89 -2.44
N TYR A 196 -4.59 2.27 -2.86
CA TYR A 196 -3.92 2.56 -4.14
C TYR A 196 -3.49 4.03 -4.34
N GLY A 197 -3.25 4.76 -3.25
CA GLY A 197 -2.84 6.16 -3.26
C GLY A 197 -4.01 7.15 -3.36
N ILE A 198 -5.25 6.69 -3.24
CA ILE A 198 -6.44 7.52 -3.14
C ILE A 198 -6.73 7.78 -1.66
N GLN A 199 -6.79 9.04 -1.25
CA GLN A 199 -7.14 9.42 0.11
C GLN A 199 -8.61 9.07 0.38
N PRO A 200 -8.92 8.25 1.41
CA PRO A 200 -10.26 7.67 1.59
C PRO A 200 -11.40 8.68 1.80
N VAL A 201 -11.12 9.83 2.42
CA VAL A 201 -12.13 10.84 2.74
C VAL A 201 -12.28 11.90 1.64
N THR A 202 -11.14 12.40 1.13
CA THR A 202 -11.15 13.46 0.10
C THR A 202 -11.36 12.92 -1.31
N GLY A 203 -11.07 11.65 -1.55
CA GLY A 203 -11.09 11.04 -2.89
C GLY A 203 -9.92 11.47 -3.79
N GLU A 204 -8.97 12.25 -3.28
CA GLU A 204 -7.81 12.72 -4.03
C GLU A 204 -6.84 11.57 -4.36
N GLN A 205 -6.43 11.47 -5.61
CA GLN A 205 -5.33 10.59 -6.03
C GLN A 205 -4.00 11.27 -5.68
N VAL A 206 -3.45 10.99 -4.51
CA VAL A 206 -2.21 11.62 -4.01
C VAL A 206 -1.00 11.13 -4.79
N VAL A 207 -0.90 9.83 -5.04
CA VAL A 207 0.16 9.20 -5.85
C VAL A 207 -0.39 8.04 -6.69
N PRO A 208 0.22 7.71 -7.85
CA PRO A 208 -0.23 6.62 -8.69
C PRO A 208 -0.16 5.24 -8.02
N LYS A 209 -1.05 4.32 -8.39
CA LYS A 209 -1.10 2.93 -7.90
C LYS A 209 0.23 2.17 -8.05
N THR A 210 0.97 2.41 -9.14
CA THR A 210 2.29 1.79 -9.39
C THR A 210 3.32 2.24 -8.35
N VAL A 211 3.27 3.50 -7.94
CA VAL A 211 4.11 4.06 -6.87
C VAL A 211 3.78 3.40 -5.53
N VAL A 212 2.50 3.27 -5.20
CA VAL A 212 2.05 2.61 -3.95
C VAL A 212 2.60 1.19 -3.85
N ARG A 213 2.51 0.40 -4.93
CA ARG A 213 3.04 -0.97 -4.94
C ARG A 213 4.53 -1.00 -4.62
N GLN A 214 5.31 -0.10 -5.21
CA GLN A 214 6.74 0.03 -4.93
C GLN A 214 7.01 0.38 -3.46
N VAL A 215 6.30 1.38 -2.94
CA VAL A 215 6.46 1.86 -1.56
C VAL A 215 6.14 0.75 -0.55
N LEU A 216 5.00 0.07 -0.71
CA LEU A 216 4.59 -1.02 0.19
C LEU A 216 5.57 -2.20 0.14
N SER A 217 6.12 -2.52 -1.04
CA SER A 217 7.14 -3.56 -1.18
C SER A 217 8.41 -3.22 -0.39
N VAL A 218 8.89 -1.98 -0.48
CA VAL A 218 10.08 -1.54 0.26
C VAL A 218 9.77 -1.38 1.77
N MET A 219 8.58 -0.93 2.15
CA MET A 219 8.16 -0.93 3.56
C MET A 219 8.18 -2.33 4.16
N PHE A 220 7.74 -3.34 3.40
CA PHE A 220 7.71 -4.73 3.88
C PHE A 220 9.10 -5.27 4.22
N THR A 221 10.11 -4.95 3.42
CA THR A 221 11.48 -5.47 3.58
C THR A 221 12.40 -4.57 4.39
N CYS A 222 12.14 -3.26 4.48
CA CYS A 222 13.06 -2.27 5.04
C CYS A 222 12.44 -1.35 6.11
N GLY A 223 11.13 -1.44 6.36
CA GLY A 223 10.42 -0.42 7.15
C GLY A 223 10.64 -0.50 8.66
N MET A 224 11.02 -1.66 9.19
CA MET A 224 11.16 -1.92 10.63
C MET A 224 12.63 -2.03 11.08
N TYR A 225 13.49 -1.19 10.49
CA TYR A 225 14.93 -1.16 10.77
C TYR A 225 15.57 -2.54 10.59
N ASN A 226 16.49 -2.92 11.48
CA ASN A 226 17.14 -4.23 11.46
C ASN A 226 16.26 -5.39 12.02
N ALA A 227 15.02 -5.11 12.45
CA ALA A 227 14.01 -6.09 12.84
C ALA A 227 13.04 -6.44 11.69
N ALA A 228 13.28 -5.99 10.44
CA ALA A 228 12.35 -6.18 9.32
C ALA A 228 12.10 -7.67 8.98
N GLY A 229 13.09 -8.54 9.17
CA GLY A 229 12.93 -9.99 8.96
C GLY A 229 11.98 -10.63 9.97
N ASP A 230 12.18 -10.35 11.27
CA ASP A 230 11.30 -10.83 12.35
C ASP A 230 9.88 -10.27 12.18
N TRP A 231 9.77 -8.99 11.82
CA TRP A 231 8.49 -8.35 11.53
C TRP A 231 7.76 -9.03 10.37
N ALA A 232 8.45 -9.34 9.29
CA ALA A 232 7.86 -10.01 8.13
C ALA A 232 7.30 -11.41 8.45
N THR A 233 7.89 -12.11 9.42
CA THR A 233 7.45 -13.46 9.84
C THR A 233 6.38 -13.44 10.92
N GLN A 234 6.43 -12.50 11.86
CA GLN A 234 5.54 -12.44 13.02
C GLN A 234 4.30 -11.58 12.77
N VAL A 235 4.48 -10.45 12.09
CA VAL A 235 3.41 -9.48 11.79
C VAL A 235 2.98 -9.53 10.34
N GLY A 236 3.93 -9.50 9.41
CA GLY A 236 3.68 -9.64 7.98
C GLY A 236 2.81 -8.55 7.37
N ILE A 237 2.83 -7.34 7.91
CA ILE A 237 2.14 -6.15 7.38
C ILE A 237 3.21 -5.15 6.93
N PRO A 238 3.17 -4.63 5.69
CA PRO A 238 4.04 -3.52 5.28
C PRO A 238 3.94 -2.37 6.27
N ALA A 239 5.05 -2.01 6.92
CA ALA A 239 5.03 -1.09 8.04
C ALA A 239 6.22 -0.12 8.04
N LYS A 240 6.11 0.96 8.81
CA LYS A 240 7.20 1.89 9.11
C LYS A 240 7.14 2.35 10.55
N SER A 241 8.29 2.26 11.23
CA SER A 241 8.48 2.72 12.59
C SER A 241 9.18 4.09 12.63
N GLY A 242 8.92 4.84 13.69
CA GLY A 242 9.56 6.13 13.99
C GLY A 242 9.96 6.24 15.46
N VAL A 243 11.10 6.88 15.73
CA VAL A 243 11.67 7.03 17.08
C VAL A 243 10.80 7.91 18.00
N GLY A 244 9.81 8.61 17.47
CA GLY A 244 8.78 9.29 18.27
C GLY A 244 7.79 8.33 18.96
N GLY A 245 7.87 7.01 18.71
CA GLY A 245 6.99 5.98 19.27
C GLY A 245 5.82 5.58 18.40
N GLY A 246 5.75 6.08 17.17
CA GLY A 246 4.73 5.72 16.19
C GLY A 246 5.13 4.50 15.35
N ILE A 247 4.14 3.69 14.96
CA ILE A 247 4.26 2.65 13.91
C ILE A 247 3.02 2.77 13.02
N ILE A 248 3.23 2.74 11.70
CA ILE A 248 2.15 2.57 10.72
C ILE A 248 2.25 1.23 10.03
N GLY A 249 1.11 0.72 9.58
CA GLY A 249 1.01 -0.45 8.71
C GLY A 249 -0.11 -0.30 7.70
N ALA A 250 0.07 -0.83 6.51
CA ALA A 250 -0.94 -0.81 5.46
C ALA A 250 -1.31 -2.23 5.04
N VAL A 251 -2.59 -2.57 5.14
CA VAL A 251 -3.15 -3.83 4.63
C VAL A 251 -3.79 -3.55 3.27
N PRO A 252 -3.14 -3.91 2.14
CA PRO A 252 -3.54 -3.48 0.81
C PRO A 252 -5.01 -3.82 0.49
N GLY A 253 -5.76 -2.81 0.05
CA GLY A 253 -7.17 -2.93 -0.33
C GLY A 253 -8.14 -3.06 0.84
N GLN A 254 -7.69 -2.88 2.09
CA GLN A 254 -8.53 -3.03 3.28
C GLN A 254 -8.47 -1.82 4.21
N LEU A 255 -7.30 -1.53 4.79
CA LEU A 255 -7.20 -0.52 5.84
C LEU A 255 -5.74 -0.07 6.08
N GLY A 256 -5.60 1.05 6.77
CA GLY A 256 -4.39 1.53 7.40
C GLY A 256 -4.45 1.37 8.92
N LEU A 257 -3.33 1.05 9.53
CA LEU A 257 -3.14 0.88 10.96
C LEU A 257 -2.12 1.89 11.48
N ALA A 258 -2.33 2.40 12.67
CA ALA A 258 -1.31 3.17 13.38
C ALA A 258 -1.38 2.91 14.89
N THR A 259 -0.21 2.95 15.51
CA THR A 259 -0.07 2.94 16.96
C THR A 259 0.89 4.04 17.39
N PHE A 260 0.71 4.55 18.60
CA PHE A 260 1.60 5.49 19.26
C PHE A 260 1.84 5.06 20.70
N SER A 261 3.08 4.81 21.07
CA SER A 261 3.53 4.62 22.44
C SER A 261 5.03 4.89 22.53
N PRO A 262 5.50 5.82 23.38
CA PRO A 262 6.85 6.39 23.29
C PRO A 262 8.00 5.46 23.67
N ARG A 263 7.77 4.40 24.48
CA ARG A 263 8.85 3.47 24.89
C ARG A 263 9.33 2.63 23.73
N LEU A 264 10.64 2.68 23.47
CA LEU A 264 11.28 1.98 22.35
C LEU A 264 12.07 0.77 22.84
N ASP A 265 12.12 -0.25 22.00
CA ASP A 265 12.97 -1.43 22.14
C ASP A 265 14.43 -1.15 21.70
N VAL A 266 15.27 -2.16 21.73
CA VAL A 266 16.69 -2.07 21.32
C VAL A 266 16.89 -1.74 19.85
N HIS A 267 15.86 -1.94 19.01
CA HIS A 267 15.87 -1.64 17.58
C HIS A 267 15.32 -0.24 17.27
N GLY A 268 14.77 0.46 18.27
CA GLY A 268 14.12 1.76 18.09
C GLY A 268 12.64 1.69 17.70
N ASN A 269 11.99 0.54 17.83
CA ASN A 269 10.57 0.36 17.59
C ASN A 269 9.77 0.50 18.88
N SER A 270 8.54 1.02 18.78
CA SER A 270 7.63 1.13 19.95
C SER A 270 7.29 -0.26 20.49
N VAL A 271 7.64 -0.57 21.74
CA VAL A 271 7.42 -1.86 22.40
C VAL A 271 5.93 -2.25 22.39
N ARG A 272 5.06 -1.35 22.86
CA ARG A 272 3.61 -1.60 22.86
C ARG A 272 3.02 -1.59 21.46
N GLY A 273 3.58 -0.76 20.55
CA GLY A 273 3.20 -0.71 19.14
C GLY A 273 3.45 -2.04 18.45
N VAL A 274 4.62 -2.66 18.63
CA VAL A 274 4.94 -4.00 18.09
C VAL A 274 3.93 -5.03 18.60
N SER A 275 3.70 -5.08 19.93
CA SER A 275 2.75 -6.03 20.54
C SER A 275 1.31 -5.87 20.02
N LEU A 276 0.88 -4.63 19.73
CA LEU A 276 -0.44 -4.40 19.12
C LEU A 276 -0.48 -4.90 17.68
N PHE A 277 0.57 -4.66 16.89
CA PHE A 277 0.62 -5.14 15.50
C PHE A 277 0.69 -6.67 15.40
N GLU A 278 1.38 -7.35 16.33
CA GLU A 278 1.34 -8.82 16.45
C GLU A 278 -0.09 -9.31 16.66
N ARG A 279 -0.87 -8.65 17.51
CA ARG A 279 -2.27 -8.98 17.73
C ARG A 279 -3.16 -8.65 16.54
N PHE A 280 -2.98 -7.51 15.86
CA PHE A 280 -3.70 -7.23 14.62
C PHE A 280 -3.44 -8.31 13.56
N SER A 281 -2.19 -8.76 13.45
CA SER A 281 -1.83 -9.82 12.52
C SER A 281 -2.47 -11.16 12.90
N SER A 282 -2.33 -11.61 14.17
CA SER A 282 -2.80 -12.93 14.62
C SER A 282 -4.31 -12.99 14.81
N ASP A 283 -4.88 -12.02 15.56
CA ASP A 283 -6.28 -12.09 16.00
C ASP A 283 -7.25 -11.68 14.86
N MET A 284 -6.81 -10.77 13.98
CA MET A 284 -7.62 -10.28 12.86
C MET A 284 -7.18 -10.84 11.49
N GLY A 285 -6.18 -11.73 11.46
CA GLY A 285 -5.74 -12.40 10.24
C GLY A 285 -5.12 -11.47 9.17
N MET A 286 -4.46 -10.38 9.59
CA MET A 286 -3.98 -9.33 8.69
C MET A 286 -2.61 -9.60 8.06
N HIS A 287 -1.98 -10.72 8.35
CA HIS A 287 -0.70 -11.10 7.74
C HIS A 287 -0.85 -11.27 6.23
N VAL A 288 -0.05 -10.56 5.42
CA VAL A 288 -0.17 -10.57 3.94
C VAL A 288 0.04 -11.96 3.31
N MET A 289 0.72 -12.86 4.00
CA MET A 289 0.91 -14.25 3.58
C MET A 289 -0.19 -15.19 4.07
N ASN A 290 -1.15 -14.73 4.88
CA ASN A 290 -2.30 -15.54 5.22
C ASN A 290 -3.06 -15.88 3.94
N ILE A 291 -3.23 -17.17 3.71
CA ILE A 291 -4.09 -17.64 2.64
C ILE A 291 -5.52 -17.23 3.04
N PRO A 292 -6.21 -16.37 2.28
CA PRO A 292 -7.61 -16.09 2.55
C PRO A 292 -8.30 -17.45 2.62
N THR A 293 -9.05 -17.71 3.67
CA THR A 293 -9.94 -18.89 3.75
C THR A 293 -10.62 -19.00 2.40
N VAL A 294 -10.45 -20.14 1.74
CA VAL A 294 -10.79 -20.41 0.34
C VAL A 294 -12.05 -19.62 -0.01
N ALA A 295 -11.87 -18.51 -0.71
CA ALA A 295 -13.00 -17.74 -1.22
C ALA A 295 -13.93 -18.77 -1.87
N ARG A 296 -15.21 -18.73 -1.53
CA ARG A 296 -16.22 -19.61 -2.13
C ARG A 296 -15.84 -19.79 -3.58
N SER A 297 -15.81 -21.02 -4.09
CA SER A 297 -15.40 -21.31 -5.46
C SER A 297 -15.87 -20.21 -6.41
N ALA A 298 -15.01 -19.75 -7.33
CA ALA A 298 -15.42 -18.80 -8.35
C ALA A 298 -16.73 -19.25 -9.05
N ILE A 299 -16.93 -20.56 -9.14
CA ILE A 299 -18.18 -21.20 -9.57
C ILE A 299 -19.06 -21.39 -8.32
N ARG A 300 -20.18 -20.69 -8.28
CA ARG A 300 -21.19 -20.82 -7.24
C ARG A 300 -22.09 -22.04 -7.48
N ALA A 301 -22.54 -22.18 -8.72
CA ALA A 301 -23.45 -23.24 -9.13
C ALA A 301 -23.23 -23.59 -10.62
N ASN A 302 -23.51 -24.84 -10.95
CA ASN A 302 -23.49 -25.36 -12.30
C ASN A 302 -24.75 -26.23 -12.44
N TYR A 303 -25.74 -25.75 -13.23
CA TYR A 303 -27.06 -26.36 -13.31
C TYR A 303 -27.69 -26.15 -14.69
N ARG A 304 -28.81 -26.83 -14.95
CA ARG A 304 -29.55 -26.76 -16.21
C ARG A 304 -30.92 -26.14 -16.02
N ILE A 305 -31.32 -25.37 -17.03
CA ILE A 305 -32.66 -24.80 -17.13
C ILE A 305 -33.25 -25.05 -18.50
N GLY A 306 -34.57 -24.96 -18.61
CA GLY A 306 -35.29 -25.20 -19.86
C GLY A 306 -35.61 -26.68 -20.15
N SER A 307 -36.20 -26.97 -21.30
CA SER A 307 -36.58 -28.31 -21.73
C SER A 307 -36.39 -28.50 -23.24
N GLY A 308 -36.21 -29.74 -23.68
CA GLY A 308 -36.01 -30.08 -25.10
C GLY A 308 -34.76 -29.42 -25.69
N GLU A 309 -34.90 -28.79 -26.83
CA GLU A 309 -33.80 -28.11 -27.53
C GLU A 309 -33.37 -26.80 -26.87
N LYS A 310 -34.19 -26.26 -25.92
CA LYS A 310 -33.89 -25.05 -25.14
C LYS A 310 -33.17 -25.33 -23.83
N ILE A 311 -32.67 -26.54 -23.62
CA ILE A 311 -31.88 -26.83 -22.41
C ILE A 311 -30.59 -25.99 -22.45
N THR A 312 -30.41 -25.13 -21.44
CA THR A 312 -29.24 -24.28 -21.31
C THR A 312 -28.47 -24.66 -20.01
N GLN A 313 -27.19 -24.94 -20.17
CA GLN A 313 -26.29 -25.10 -19.02
C GLN A 313 -25.91 -23.75 -18.50
N VAL A 314 -26.18 -23.48 -17.19
CA VAL A 314 -25.86 -22.22 -16.53
C VAL A 314 -24.68 -22.45 -15.60
N ILE A 315 -23.61 -21.69 -15.81
CA ILE A 315 -22.44 -21.64 -14.92
C ILE A 315 -22.47 -20.30 -14.21
N GLN A 316 -22.93 -20.31 -12.96
CA GLN A 316 -23.05 -19.10 -12.15
C GLN A 316 -21.75 -18.84 -11.41
N LEU A 317 -21.16 -17.66 -11.64
CA LEU A 317 -19.96 -17.19 -10.97
C LEU A 317 -20.29 -16.30 -9.76
N GLN A 318 -19.30 -16.12 -8.86
CA GLN A 318 -19.46 -15.24 -7.70
C GLN A 318 -18.14 -14.63 -7.24
N GLY A 319 -18.24 -13.48 -6.57
CA GLY A 319 -17.11 -12.84 -5.89
C GLY A 319 -16.21 -12.07 -6.86
N ARG A 320 -14.94 -11.91 -6.50
CA ARG A 320 -13.91 -11.36 -7.38
C ARG A 320 -13.27 -12.47 -8.20
N ILE A 321 -13.28 -12.32 -9.51
CA ILE A 321 -12.65 -13.28 -10.41
C ILE A 321 -11.24 -12.80 -10.78
N ARG A 322 -10.25 -13.51 -10.30
CA ARG A 322 -8.82 -13.36 -10.63
C ARG A 322 -8.39 -14.48 -11.57
N PHE A 323 -7.12 -14.47 -11.99
CA PHE A 323 -6.52 -15.49 -12.84
C PHE A 323 -6.90 -16.93 -12.42
N ALA A 324 -6.65 -17.31 -11.15
CA ALA A 324 -6.96 -18.66 -10.67
C ALA A 324 -8.47 -19.00 -10.66
N GLY A 325 -9.32 -17.98 -10.47
CA GLY A 325 -10.77 -18.15 -10.58
C GLY A 325 -11.23 -18.40 -12.01
N ALA A 326 -10.72 -17.61 -12.96
CA ALA A 326 -10.99 -17.78 -14.39
C ALA A 326 -10.46 -19.11 -14.92
N GLU A 327 -9.25 -19.51 -14.53
CA GLU A 327 -8.65 -20.81 -14.87
C GLU A 327 -9.56 -21.97 -14.44
N ARG A 328 -10.06 -21.92 -13.20
CA ARG A 328 -10.97 -22.95 -12.68
C ARG A 328 -12.30 -22.99 -13.45
N VAL A 329 -12.85 -21.86 -13.83
CA VAL A 329 -14.06 -21.77 -14.68
C VAL A 329 -13.81 -22.42 -16.03
N ILE A 330 -12.67 -22.10 -16.66
CA ILE A 330 -12.29 -22.67 -17.96
C ILE A 330 -12.12 -24.18 -17.86
N ARG A 331 -11.44 -24.68 -16.84
CA ARG A 331 -11.24 -26.10 -16.61
C ARG A 331 -12.57 -26.83 -16.44
N GLU A 332 -13.48 -26.29 -15.62
CA GLU A 332 -14.83 -26.84 -15.45
C GLU A 332 -15.57 -26.92 -16.78
N ILE A 333 -15.46 -25.88 -17.64
CA ILE A 333 -16.09 -25.87 -18.96
C ILE A 333 -15.47 -26.91 -19.88
N VAL A 334 -14.14 -27.04 -19.91
CA VAL A 334 -13.41 -27.96 -20.79
C VAL A 334 -13.59 -29.41 -20.37
N ASP A 335 -13.53 -29.68 -19.05
CA ASP A 335 -13.60 -31.05 -18.52
C ASP A 335 -15.04 -31.61 -18.48
N THR A 336 -16.03 -30.72 -18.52
CA THR A 336 -17.44 -31.12 -18.46
C THR A 336 -18.01 -31.33 -19.87
N HIS A 337 -18.41 -32.57 -20.17
CA HIS A 337 -19.17 -32.88 -21.41
C HIS A 337 -20.61 -32.41 -21.24
N TYR A 338 -20.93 -31.23 -21.72
CA TYR A 338 -22.30 -30.71 -21.63
C TYR A 338 -23.23 -31.39 -22.63
N MET A 339 -24.36 -31.88 -22.12
CA MET A 339 -25.46 -32.37 -22.99
C MET A 339 -26.28 -31.16 -23.43
N GLY A 340 -26.24 -30.83 -24.70
CA GLY A 340 -26.91 -29.68 -25.29
C GLY A 340 -25.91 -28.71 -25.94
N THR A 341 -26.44 -27.74 -26.69
CA THR A 341 -25.67 -26.79 -27.48
C THR A 341 -25.71 -25.36 -26.91
N ARG A 342 -26.32 -25.17 -25.74
CA ARG A 342 -26.53 -23.84 -25.16
C ARG A 342 -25.85 -23.74 -23.79
N ILE A 343 -25.04 -22.71 -23.61
CA ILE A 343 -24.32 -22.44 -22.36
C ILE A 343 -24.47 -20.96 -21.98
N ALA A 344 -24.77 -20.69 -20.72
CA ALA A 344 -24.84 -19.34 -20.15
C ALA A 344 -23.81 -19.19 -19.07
N LEU A 345 -22.98 -18.15 -19.16
CA LEU A 345 -22.11 -17.70 -18.10
C LEU A 345 -22.82 -16.58 -17.32
N ASP A 346 -23.14 -16.83 -16.06
CA ASP A 346 -23.87 -15.87 -15.22
C ASP A 346 -22.88 -15.18 -14.25
N VAL A 347 -22.66 -13.88 -14.47
CA VAL A 347 -21.77 -13.03 -13.67
C VAL A 347 -22.52 -12.06 -12.75
N THR A 348 -23.84 -12.19 -12.58
CA THR A 348 -24.66 -11.30 -11.74
C THR A 348 -24.23 -11.22 -10.28
N ARG A 349 -23.44 -12.18 -9.78
CA ARG A 349 -22.89 -12.20 -8.41
C ARG A 349 -21.38 -11.94 -8.36
N VAL A 350 -20.82 -11.50 -9.48
CA VAL A 350 -19.43 -11.08 -9.59
C VAL A 350 -19.37 -9.57 -9.40
N TYR A 351 -18.55 -9.11 -8.45
CA TYR A 351 -18.41 -7.67 -8.20
C TYR A 351 -17.16 -7.06 -8.86
N SER A 352 -16.20 -7.88 -9.30
CA SER A 352 -15.08 -7.42 -10.13
C SER A 352 -14.39 -8.58 -10.86
N VAL A 353 -13.83 -8.28 -12.03
CA VAL A 353 -13.03 -9.22 -12.84
C VAL A 353 -11.70 -8.52 -13.14
N ASP A 354 -10.57 -9.17 -12.81
CA ASP A 354 -9.25 -8.65 -13.16
C ASP A 354 -9.04 -8.75 -14.69
N GLU A 355 -8.26 -7.85 -15.26
CA GLU A 355 -8.07 -7.71 -16.72
C GLU A 355 -7.68 -9.04 -17.42
N VAL A 356 -6.71 -9.77 -16.84
CA VAL A 356 -6.30 -11.08 -17.37
C VAL A 356 -7.45 -12.09 -17.28
N ALA A 357 -8.19 -12.11 -16.17
CA ALA A 357 -9.33 -12.99 -16.00
C ALA A 357 -10.45 -12.67 -17.00
N GLN A 358 -10.68 -11.39 -17.29
CA GLN A 358 -11.63 -10.96 -18.33
C GLN A 358 -11.25 -11.49 -19.71
N HIS A 359 -10.00 -11.33 -20.12
CA HIS A 359 -9.51 -11.88 -21.39
C HIS A 359 -9.66 -13.40 -21.45
N MET A 360 -9.40 -14.12 -20.37
CA MET A 360 -9.57 -15.56 -20.30
C MET A 360 -11.04 -15.99 -20.45
N LEU A 361 -11.97 -15.29 -19.79
CA LEU A 361 -13.41 -15.57 -19.90
C LEU A 361 -13.93 -15.26 -21.31
N LEU A 362 -13.50 -14.18 -21.94
CA LEU A 362 -13.83 -13.87 -23.32
C LEU A 362 -13.31 -14.94 -24.28
N GLU A 363 -12.07 -15.40 -24.10
CA GLU A 363 -11.47 -16.42 -24.95
C GLU A 363 -12.19 -17.78 -24.83
N ILE A 364 -12.60 -18.19 -23.62
CA ILE A 364 -13.37 -19.44 -23.49
C ILE A 364 -14.75 -19.34 -24.18
N MET A 365 -15.45 -18.20 -24.03
CA MET A 365 -16.71 -17.97 -24.75
C MET A 365 -16.52 -18.02 -26.27
N ARG A 366 -15.45 -17.43 -26.79
CA ARG A 366 -15.08 -17.49 -28.22
C ARG A 366 -14.86 -18.94 -28.70
N ARG A 367 -14.11 -19.73 -27.92
CA ARG A 367 -13.86 -21.17 -28.25
C ARG A 367 -15.14 -21.96 -28.26
N MET A 368 -16.00 -21.80 -27.27
CA MET A 368 -17.29 -22.47 -27.20
C MET A 368 -18.17 -22.12 -28.41
N ARG A 369 -18.20 -20.86 -28.84
CA ARG A 369 -18.91 -20.44 -30.05
C ARG A 369 -18.34 -21.14 -31.30
N HIS A 370 -17.03 -21.26 -31.41
CA HIS A 370 -16.35 -21.93 -32.52
C HIS A 370 -16.62 -23.43 -32.53
N GLU A 371 -16.81 -24.05 -31.39
CA GLU A 371 -17.19 -25.46 -31.23
C GLU A 371 -18.69 -25.72 -31.47
N GLY A 372 -19.45 -24.69 -31.81
CA GLY A 372 -20.86 -24.80 -32.19
C GLY A 372 -21.86 -24.60 -31.04
N TYR A 373 -21.40 -24.16 -29.86
CA TYR A 373 -22.32 -23.82 -28.79
C TYR A 373 -22.97 -22.45 -29.02
N THR A 374 -24.23 -22.31 -28.63
CA THR A 374 -24.84 -20.99 -28.43
C THR A 374 -24.46 -20.48 -27.03
N VAL A 375 -23.76 -19.36 -26.97
CA VAL A 375 -23.20 -18.83 -25.72
C VAL A 375 -23.94 -17.56 -25.33
N TYR A 376 -24.33 -17.48 -24.06
CA TYR A 376 -24.97 -16.33 -23.44
C TYR A 376 -24.09 -15.82 -22.30
N LEU A 377 -24.07 -14.51 -22.11
CA LEU A 377 -23.51 -13.85 -20.92
C LEU A 377 -24.67 -13.18 -20.18
N ILE A 378 -24.89 -13.56 -18.92
CA ILE A 378 -25.85 -12.87 -18.04
C ILE A 378 -25.06 -11.89 -17.19
N ASP A 379 -25.18 -10.59 -17.50
CA ASP A 379 -24.38 -9.51 -16.93
C ASP A 379 -25.26 -8.25 -16.79
N GLN A 380 -25.88 -8.11 -15.63
CA GLN A 380 -26.77 -6.99 -15.34
C GLN A 380 -26.02 -5.67 -15.11
N ASP A 381 -24.79 -5.75 -14.58
CA ASP A 381 -24.03 -4.60 -14.07
C ASP A 381 -22.84 -4.22 -14.96
N ASP A 382 -22.81 -4.70 -16.21
CA ASP A 382 -21.70 -4.48 -17.16
C ASP A 382 -20.31 -4.86 -16.58
N THR A 383 -20.27 -5.94 -15.81
CA THR A 383 -19.05 -6.44 -15.13
C THR A 383 -17.97 -6.85 -16.13
N ILE A 384 -18.39 -7.37 -17.30
CA ILE A 384 -17.51 -7.65 -18.45
C ILE A 384 -17.57 -6.47 -19.42
N THR A 385 -16.59 -5.59 -19.36
CA THR A 385 -16.61 -4.28 -20.05
C THR A 385 -16.32 -4.30 -21.54
N ASN A 386 -15.89 -5.43 -22.12
CA ASN A 386 -15.54 -5.51 -23.56
C ASN A 386 -16.73 -5.94 -24.43
N LEU A 387 -17.75 -5.10 -24.50
CA LEU A 387 -18.98 -5.35 -25.27
C LEU A 387 -18.74 -5.53 -26.78
N GLU A 388 -17.71 -4.88 -27.35
CA GLU A 388 -17.37 -5.01 -28.77
C GLU A 388 -16.86 -6.42 -29.10
N ALA A 389 -16.01 -6.99 -28.25
CA ALA A 389 -15.56 -8.37 -28.39
C ALA A 389 -16.73 -9.36 -28.31
N LEU A 390 -17.66 -9.18 -27.38
CA LEU A 390 -18.84 -10.04 -27.22
C LEU A 390 -19.73 -10.01 -28.47
N ARG A 391 -19.97 -8.83 -29.03
CA ARG A 391 -20.75 -8.70 -30.31
C ARG A 391 -20.05 -9.36 -31.47
N THR A 392 -18.73 -9.20 -31.60
CA THR A 392 -17.94 -9.83 -32.67
C THR A 392 -17.96 -11.35 -32.61
N MET A 393 -18.10 -11.92 -31.41
CA MET A 393 -18.17 -13.36 -31.15
C MET A 393 -19.61 -13.92 -31.25
N ASP A 394 -20.61 -13.09 -31.54
CA ASP A 394 -22.03 -13.47 -31.53
C ASP A 394 -22.47 -14.09 -30.18
N VAL A 395 -22.03 -13.46 -29.07
CA VAL A 395 -22.45 -13.77 -27.70
C VAL A 395 -23.56 -12.81 -27.31
N ALA A 396 -24.73 -13.35 -27.00
CA ALA A 396 -25.84 -12.52 -26.52
C ALA A 396 -25.64 -12.16 -25.04
N VAL A 397 -25.72 -10.87 -24.74
CA VAL A 397 -25.66 -10.34 -23.37
C VAL A 397 -27.08 -10.13 -22.88
N LEU A 398 -27.40 -10.72 -21.73
CA LEU A 398 -28.72 -10.70 -21.09
C LEU A 398 -28.60 -10.00 -19.72
N GLY A 399 -29.65 -9.25 -19.32
CA GLY A 399 -29.74 -8.62 -18.02
C GLY A 399 -30.13 -9.59 -16.89
N SER A 400 -30.84 -10.66 -17.23
CA SER A 400 -31.29 -11.66 -16.26
C SER A 400 -31.37 -13.06 -16.84
N ILE A 401 -31.42 -14.06 -15.95
CA ILE A 401 -31.59 -15.47 -16.35
C ILE A 401 -32.95 -15.74 -16.98
N ASP A 402 -33.97 -14.98 -16.63
CA ASP A 402 -35.35 -15.15 -17.15
C ASP A 402 -35.43 -14.81 -18.63
N GLU A 403 -34.53 -14.00 -19.14
CA GLU A 403 -34.46 -13.66 -20.56
C GLU A 403 -34.07 -14.87 -21.44
N LEU A 404 -33.44 -15.91 -20.90
CA LEU A 404 -33.07 -17.13 -21.60
C LEU A 404 -34.30 -17.89 -22.17
N GLU A 405 -35.51 -17.67 -21.62
CA GLU A 405 -36.74 -18.28 -22.13
C GLU A 405 -37.15 -17.70 -23.48
N TYR A 406 -36.77 -16.47 -23.80
CA TYR A 406 -37.13 -15.78 -25.06
C TYR A 406 -36.17 -16.08 -26.21
N TYR A 407 -35.00 -16.61 -25.91
CA TYR A 407 -33.99 -17.02 -26.85
C TYR A 407 -34.01 -18.54 -27.03
#